data_658cc2d0bf08704d7c997273381143cf
#
_entry.id   658cc2d0bf08704d7c997273381143cf
#
_cell.length_a   1.000
_cell.length_b   1.000
_cell.length_c   1.000
_cell.angle_alpha   90.00
_cell.angle_beta   90.00
_cell.angle_gamma   90.00
#
_symmetry.space_group_name_H-M   'P 1'
#
loop_
_entity.id
_entity.type
_entity.pdbx_description
1 polymer ?
#
loop_
_entity_poly.entity_id
_entity_poly.type
_entity_poly.pdbx_seq_one_letter_code
_entity_poly.pdbx_strand_id
1 'polypeptide(L)'
;MILVRNLRLDIGQSSDRLKVKAARELKLPTWAIKDVKITKRSLDARRKNDIHWLYSAAVTVDNEEKLLAKCKSKNVAAYEEPEYIVPQASAETRPVVAGFGPGGMFAALVLSMAGLKPVVLERGADAETRRKKVEAFRAGGELDTECNVQFGEGGAGTFSDGKLGTGIRDMRIRWILRTFYEHGAPESILYDAKPHIGTDILINVVQSIRKAVIAHGGEVRFNSKLTGLVTENNTLRAVRVADETDEYELPCERLVLAVGHSARDTFEMLEKVGVPMEAKPFSMGARIEHKQKMINISQYGEDNESLPAADYSLNVHLQDGTSAYTFCMCPGGEVIAAASETGGVCTNGMSNSCRDGENANSALLVTLSPEDFPYDGPLGGMYWQRDIERAAFAASGSYRAPAQKVGDFIAHRKSEGEGGVLPSYRPGVFWCDLHDVLPERISSVLENALPELGRKLNGFDAPDAVLTAPETRSSSPVRILRDERRQSQIRGLYPCGEGAGYAGGITSAAVDGMKCAEAVIQSL
;
A
#
# COMPACT_ATOMS: atom_id res chain seq x y z
N MET A 1 29.76 -13.21 -4.80
CA MET A 1 29.94 -12.45 -3.53
C MET A 1 29.65 -13.35 -2.31
N ILE A 2 30.11 -12.94 -1.13
CA ILE A 2 29.85 -13.64 0.12
C ILE A 2 28.90 -12.82 0.99
N LEU A 3 27.77 -13.39 1.38
CA LEU A 3 26.84 -12.78 2.33
C LEU A 3 27.33 -12.98 3.76
N VAL A 4 27.47 -11.89 4.50
CA VAL A 4 27.78 -11.87 5.92
C VAL A 4 26.59 -11.26 6.67
N ARG A 5 26.01 -12.02 7.61
CA ARG A 5 24.80 -11.65 8.35
C ARG A 5 25.13 -11.25 9.78
N ASN A 6 24.15 -10.65 10.45
CA ASN A 6 24.19 -10.28 11.88
C ASN A 6 25.37 -9.35 12.25
N LEU A 7 25.72 -8.46 11.35
CA LEU A 7 26.72 -7.42 11.63
C LEU A 7 26.07 -6.31 12.46
N ARG A 8 26.35 -6.30 13.75
CA ARG A 8 25.81 -5.30 14.68
C ARG A 8 26.58 -3.99 14.59
N LEU A 9 25.83 -2.86 14.52
CA LEU A 9 26.33 -1.50 14.75
C LEU A 9 25.46 -0.82 15.81
N ASP A 10 26.09 -0.13 16.75
CA ASP A 10 25.38 0.68 17.73
C ASP A 10 24.80 1.93 17.05
N ILE A 11 23.77 2.52 17.66
CA ILE A 11 23.15 3.73 17.15
C ILE A 11 24.19 4.84 16.98
N GLY A 12 24.15 5.55 15.86
CA GLY A 12 25.11 6.60 15.52
C GLY A 12 26.45 6.12 14.93
N GLN A 13 26.72 4.82 14.85
CA GLN A 13 27.94 4.34 14.20
C GLN A 13 27.80 4.35 12.67
N SER A 14 28.87 4.81 11.97
CA SER A 14 28.94 4.80 10.51
C SER A 14 28.92 3.38 9.94
N SER A 15 28.22 3.20 8.80
CA SER A 15 28.18 1.97 8.01
C SER A 15 29.58 1.53 7.49
N ASP A 16 30.56 2.42 7.41
CA ASP A 16 31.96 2.08 7.03
C ASP A 16 32.56 1.01 7.93
N ARG A 17 32.09 0.92 9.17
CA ARG A 17 32.50 -0.13 10.11
C ARG A 17 32.04 -1.53 9.70
N LEU A 18 31.08 -1.66 8.76
CA LEU A 18 30.65 -2.95 8.26
C LEU A 18 31.81 -3.70 7.58
N LYS A 19 32.69 -2.99 6.87
CA LYS A 19 33.88 -3.58 6.26
C LYS A 19 34.77 -4.28 7.29
N VAL A 20 35.03 -3.60 8.42
CA VAL A 20 35.84 -4.15 9.51
C VAL A 20 35.14 -5.34 10.17
N LYS A 21 33.84 -5.24 10.41
CA LYS A 21 33.06 -6.33 11.04
C LYS A 21 32.93 -7.56 10.14
N ALA A 22 32.72 -7.36 8.84
CA ALA A 22 32.69 -8.43 7.85
C ALA A 22 34.06 -9.13 7.74
N ALA A 23 35.15 -8.37 7.69
CA ALA A 23 36.51 -8.92 7.69
C ALA A 23 36.77 -9.78 8.93
N ARG A 24 36.35 -9.33 10.11
CA ARG A 24 36.48 -10.09 11.36
C ARG A 24 35.67 -11.40 11.33
N GLU A 25 34.43 -11.38 10.84
CA GLU A 25 33.59 -12.56 10.71
C GLU A 25 34.19 -13.58 9.74
N LEU A 26 34.78 -13.09 8.66
CA LEU A 26 35.46 -13.92 7.64
C LEU A 26 36.90 -14.32 8.04
N LYS A 27 37.41 -13.83 9.18
CA LYS A 27 38.79 -14.00 9.63
C LYS A 27 39.82 -13.53 8.59
N LEU A 28 39.54 -12.40 7.96
CA LEU A 28 40.39 -11.77 6.96
C LEU A 28 40.91 -10.41 7.47
N PRO A 29 42.05 -9.92 6.97
CA PRO A 29 42.43 -8.53 7.18
C PRO A 29 41.47 -7.61 6.42
N THR A 30 41.20 -6.43 6.95
CA THR A 30 40.21 -5.47 6.39
C THR A 30 40.49 -5.10 4.93
N TRP A 31 41.78 -4.99 4.56
CA TRP A 31 42.18 -4.70 3.19
C TRP A 31 41.81 -5.78 2.17
N ALA A 32 41.58 -7.04 2.60
CA ALA A 32 41.15 -8.11 1.73
C ALA A 32 39.67 -8.01 1.30
N ILE A 33 38.88 -7.20 1.98
CA ILE A 33 37.51 -6.85 1.56
C ILE A 33 37.60 -5.76 0.50
N LYS A 34 37.28 -6.07 -0.75
CA LYS A 34 37.32 -5.13 -1.87
C LYS A 34 36.11 -4.21 -1.88
N ASP A 35 34.93 -4.80 -1.72
CA ASP A 35 33.64 -4.08 -1.73
C ASP A 35 32.69 -4.61 -0.67
N VAL A 36 31.77 -3.74 -0.22
CA VAL A 36 30.72 -4.06 0.78
C VAL A 36 29.40 -3.46 0.31
N LYS A 37 28.49 -4.32 -0.10
CA LYS A 37 27.10 -3.95 -0.46
C LYS A 37 26.16 -4.32 0.68
N ILE A 38 25.46 -3.36 1.25
CA ILE A 38 24.42 -3.62 2.26
C ILE A 38 23.26 -4.35 1.57
N THR A 39 22.85 -5.50 2.11
CA THR A 39 21.74 -6.29 1.58
C THR A 39 20.52 -6.29 2.50
N LYS A 40 20.73 -5.98 3.79
CA LYS A 40 19.66 -5.82 4.78
C LYS A 40 20.12 -4.92 5.92
N ARG A 41 19.21 -4.06 6.41
CA ARG A 41 19.33 -3.30 7.65
C ARG A 41 18.03 -3.45 8.45
N SER A 42 18.13 -3.74 9.74
CA SER A 42 16.98 -3.79 10.64
C SER A 42 17.35 -3.25 12.02
N LEU A 43 16.43 -2.50 12.63
CA LEU A 43 16.58 -2.07 14.02
C LEU A 43 16.20 -3.23 14.94
N ASP A 44 17.07 -3.59 15.88
CA ASP A 44 16.73 -4.49 16.97
C ASP A 44 16.47 -3.67 18.24
N ALA A 45 15.20 -3.47 18.54
CA ALA A 45 14.73 -2.73 19.71
C ALA A 45 13.98 -3.66 20.70
N ARG A 46 14.16 -4.99 20.62
CA ARG A 46 13.51 -5.95 21.53
C ARG A 46 13.91 -5.74 22.99
N ARG A 47 15.08 -5.16 23.23
CA ARG A 47 15.56 -4.76 24.55
C ARG A 47 15.79 -3.26 24.56
N LYS A 48 15.00 -2.53 25.32
CA LYS A 48 15.05 -1.06 25.39
C LYS A 48 16.39 -0.49 25.84
N ASN A 49 17.17 -1.25 26.62
CA ASN A 49 18.51 -0.89 27.06
C ASN A 49 19.65 -1.35 26.12
N ASP A 50 19.31 -1.97 24.97
CA ASP A 50 20.28 -2.53 24.03
C ASP A 50 19.77 -2.39 22.58
N ILE A 51 19.33 -1.18 22.20
CA ILE A 51 18.86 -0.88 20.85
C ILE A 51 20.05 -0.72 19.91
N HIS A 52 20.04 -1.43 18.77
CA HIS A 52 21.12 -1.41 17.81
C HIS A 52 20.68 -1.80 16.41
N TRP A 53 21.48 -1.46 15.43
CA TRP A 53 21.26 -1.89 14.04
C TRP A 53 21.89 -3.27 13.79
N LEU A 54 21.14 -4.13 13.09
CA LEU A 54 21.61 -5.39 12.53
C LEU A 54 21.66 -5.28 11.00
N TYR A 55 22.85 -5.54 10.45
CA TYR A 55 23.10 -5.53 9.02
C TYR A 55 23.37 -6.93 8.46
N SER A 56 23.04 -7.10 7.18
CA SER A 56 23.66 -8.13 6.34
C SER A 56 24.33 -7.42 5.17
N ALA A 57 25.50 -7.88 4.80
CA ALA A 57 26.27 -7.31 3.69
C ALA A 57 26.81 -8.38 2.77
N ALA A 58 26.72 -8.16 1.47
CA ALA A 58 27.43 -8.93 0.47
C ALA A 58 28.81 -8.31 0.25
N VAL A 59 29.86 -9.09 0.43
CA VAL A 59 31.25 -8.64 0.29
C VAL A 59 31.94 -9.31 -0.86
N THR A 60 32.82 -8.58 -1.54
CA THR A 60 33.68 -9.09 -2.59
C THR A 60 35.09 -9.31 -2.03
N VAL A 61 35.62 -10.49 -2.22
CA VAL A 61 36.98 -10.88 -1.79
C VAL A 61 37.63 -11.76 -2.86
N ASP A 62 38.94 -11.93 -2.78
CA ASP A 62 39.61 -12.90 -3.64
C ASP A 62 39.35 -14.35 -3.17
N ASN A 63 39.22 -15.27 -4.13
CA ASN A 63 39.02 -16.69 -3.88
C ASN A 63 37.80 -17.04 -3.01
N GLU A 64 36.63 -16.44 -3.31
CA GLU A 64 35.36 -16.59 -2.59
C GLU A 64 35.01 -18.07 -2.33
N GLU A 65 35.11 -18.96 -3.32
CA GLU A 65 34.80 -20.39 -3.19
C GLU A 65 35.65 -21.08 -2.14
N LYS A 66 36.98 -20.81 -2.13
CA LYS A 66 37.91 -21.40 -1.14
C LYS A 66 37.60 -20.90 0.27
N LEU A 67 37.17 -19.64 0.38
CA LEU A 67 36.80 -19.05 1.66
C LEU A 67 35.51 -19.68 2.18
N LEU A 68 34.50 -19.80 1.33
CA LEU A 68 33.21 -20.42 1.66
C LEU A 68 33.37 -21.88 2.10
N ALA A 69 34.21 -22.66 1.38
CA ALA A 69 34.47 -24.06 1.72
C ALA A 69 35.13 -24.23 3.11
N LYS A 70 35.88 -23.24 3.58
CA LYS A 70 36.57 -23.26 4.89
C LYS A 70 35.74 -22.61 6.01
N CYS A 71 34.76 -21.77 5.66
CA CYS A 71 33.99 -21.02 6.64
C CYS A 71 32.90 -21.90 7.29
N LYS A 72 32.96 -22.03 8.62
CA LYS A 72 31.97 -22.77 9.42
C LYS A 72 30.91 -21.89 10.06
N SER A 73 30.97 -20.57 9.83
CA SER A 73 30.01 -19.62 10.43
C SER A 73 28.65 -19.75 9.77
N LYS A 74 27.60 -19.85 10.60
CA LYS A 74 26.19 -19.82 10.16
C LYS A 74 25.78 -18.45 9.59
N ASN A 75 26.58 -17.40 9.86
CA ASN A 75 26.34 -16.05 9.37
C ASN A 75 26.87 -15.84 7.95
N VAL A 76 27.60 -16.80 7.39
CA VAL A 76 28.28 -16.68 6.10
C VAL A 76 27.68 -17.64 5.09
N ALA A 77 27.36 -17.13 3.89
CA ALA A 77 26.80 -17.91 2.79
C ALA A 77 27.26 -17.34 1.44
N ALA A 78 27.12 -18.11 0.37
CA ALA A 78 27.20 -17.57 -0.98
C ALA A 78 26.07 -16.54 -1.20
N TYR A 79 26.35 -15.52 -2.00
CA TYR A 79 25.37 -14.50 -2.39
C TYR A 79 25.40 -14.29 -3.89
N GLU A 80 24.23 -14.44 -4.47
CA GLU A 80 23.96 -14.11 -5.85
C GLU A 80 22.72 -13.21 -5.88
N GLU A 81 22.81 -12.09 -6.59
CA GLU A 81 21.68 -11.17 -6.72
C GLU A 81 20.76 -11.71 -7.83
N PRO A 82 19.47 -11.93 -7.53
CA PRO A 82 18.54 -12.39 -8.56
C PRO A 82 18.37 -11.32 -9.62
N GLU A 83 18.50 -11.71 -10.88
CA GLU A 83 18.28 -10.86 -12.02
C GLU A 83 16.90 -11.16 -12.64
N TYR A 84 16.17 -10.12 -12.97
CA TYR A 84 14.92 -10.22 -13.71
C TYR A 84 15.11 -9.65 -15.12
N ILE A 85 14.85 -10.50 -16.11
CA ILE A 85 14.99 -10.15 -17.53
C ILE A 85 13.60 -10.06 -18.13
N VAL A 86 13.27 -8.90 -18.72
CA VAL A 86 12.00 -8.68 -19.41
C VAL A 86 12.02 -9.44 -20.75
N PRO A 87 11.07 -10.37 -21.00
CA PRO A 87 10.96 -11.06 -22.26
C PRO A 87 10.63 -10.08 -23.40
N GLN A 88 11.21 -10.27 -24.58
CA GLN A 88 10.88 -9.48 -25.76
C GLN A 88 9.71 -10.11 -26.52
N ALA A 89 8.82 -9.27 -27.07
CA ALA A 89 7.64 -9.71 -27.79
C ALA A 89 7.19 -8.67 -28.82
N SER A 90 6.33 -9.10 -29.76
CA SER A 90 5.67 -8.22 -30.71
C SER A 90 4.20 -8.61 -30.84
N ALA A 91 3.33 -7.63 -31.06
CA ALA A 91 1.91 -7.84 -31.26
C ALA A 91 1.38 -6.89 -32.34
N GLU A 92 0.34 -7.33 -33.06
CA GLU A 92 -0.34 -6.48 -34.06
C GLU A 92 -1.18 -5.40 -33.38
N THR A 93 -1.86 -5.76 -32.28
CA THR A 93 -2.67 -4.85 -31.47
C THR A 93 -1.94 -4.49 -30.17
N ARG A 94 -1.97 -3.22 -29.81
CA ARG A 94 -1.38 -2.72 -28.58
C ARG A 94 -2.19 -3.24 -27.36
N PRO A 95 -1.56 -3.82 -26.32
CA PRO A 95 -2.28 -4.13 -25.11
C PRO A 95 -2.74 -2.85 -24.39
N VAL A 96 -3.86 -2.93 -23.71
CA VAL A 96 -4.39 -1.84 -22.87
C VAL A 96 -4.17 -2.18 -21.39
N VAL A 97 -3.84 -1.16 -20.61
CA VAL A 97 -3.74 -1.25 -19.15
C VAL A 97 -4.71 -0.22 -18.56
N ALA A 98 -5.74 -0.68 -17.84
CA ALA A 98 -6.68 0.21 -17.16
C ALA A 98 -6.26 0.42 -15.71
N GLY A 99 -5.95 1.67 -15.36
CA GLY A 99 -5.42 2.12 -14.08
C GLY A 99 -3.88 2.23 -14.08
N PHE A 100 -3.36 3.32 -13.48
CA PHE A 100 -1.92 3.59 -13.37
C PHE A 100 -1.47 3.63 -11.89
N GLY A 101 -2.09 2.78 -11.04
CA GLY A 101 -1.59 2.42 -9.73
C GLY A 101 -0.42 1.43 -9.83
N PRO A 102 0.14 0.93 -8.69
CA PRO A 102 1.34 0.08 -8.72
C PRO A 102 1.22 -1.15 -9.63
N GLY A 103 0.06 -1.81 -9.66
CA GLY A 103 -0.17 -2.95 -10.56
C GLY A 103 -0.11 -2.56 -12.03
N GLY A 104 -0.87 -1.54 -12.42
CA GLY A 104 -0.91 -1.08 -13.82
C GLY A 104 0.40 -0.44 -14.26
N MET A 105 1.05 0.33 -13.39
CA MET A 105 2.33 0.99 -13.66
C MET A 105 3.44 -0.03 -13.99
N PHE A 106 3.59 -1.07 -13.16
CA PHE A 106 4.59 -2.11 -13.41
C PHE A 106 4.20 -3.05 -14.56
N ALA A 107 2.89 -3.29 -14.79
CA ALA A 107 2.44 -3.99 -15.99
C ALA A 107 2.80 -3.19 -17.27
N ALA A 108 2.49 -1.90 -17.30
CA ALA A 108 2.79 -1.01 -18.42
C ALA A 108 4.30 -0.91 -18.68
N LEU A 109 5.12 -0.80 -17.62
CA LEU A 109 6.58 -0.73 -17.74
C LEU A 109 7.13 -2.03 -18.37
N VAL A 110 6.73 -3.20 -17.88
CA VAL A 110 7.17 -4.50 -18.43
C VAL A 110 6.72 -4.66 -19.89
N LEU A 111 5.45 -4.36 -20.21
CA LEU A 111 4.92 -4.43 -21.58
C LEU A 111 5.65 -3.48 -22.53
N SER A 112 5.97 -2.25 -22.08
CA SER A 112 6.69 -1.29 -22.91
C SER A 112 8.15 -1.72 -23.14
N MET A 113 8.85 -2.20 -22.10
CA MET A 113 10.19 -2.77 -22.22
C MET A 113 10.23 -4.03 -23.09
N ALA A 114 9.15 -4.80 -23.12
CA ALA A 114 8.98 -5.95 -24.02
C ALA A 114 8.77 -5.56 -25.49
N GLY A 115 8.58 -4.28 -25.82
CA GLY A 115 8.34 -3.76 -27.17
C GLY A 115 6.87 -3.67 -27.59
N LEU A 116 5.91 -3.95 -26.69
CA LEU A 116 4.47 -4.03 -27.01
C LEU A 116 3.74 -2.68 -27.03
N LYS A 117 4.39 -1.60 -26.62
CA LYS A 117 3.87 -0.21 -26.68
C LYS A 117 2.44 -0.07 -26.07
N PRO A 118 2.21 -0.42 -24.81
CA PRO A 118 0.87 -0.42 -24.22
C PRO A 118 0.21 0.95 -24.26
N VAL A 119 -1.14 0.98 -24.28
CA VAL A 119 -1.95 2.16 -23.98
C VAL A 119 -2.44 2.05 -22.53
N VAL A 120 -2.08 3.02 -21.70
CA VAL A 120 -2.53 3.09 -20.32
C VAL A 120 -3.68 4.09 -20.22
N LEU A 121 -4.78 3.67 -19.60
CA LEU A 121 -5.95 4.49 -19.31
C LEU A 121 -5.97 4.77 -17.80
N GLU A 122 -5.76 6.02 -17.41
CA GLU A 122 -5.91 6.46 -16.02
C GLU A 122 -7.09 7.43 -15.93
N ARG A 123 -8.07 7.10 -15.05
CA ARG A 123 -9.30 7.90 -14.93
C ARG A 123 -9.06 9.29 -14.34
N GLY A 124 -8.09 9.41 -13.44
CA GLY A 124 -7.71 10.69 -12.86
C GLY A 124 -6.60 11.41 -13.63
N ALA A 125 -6.18 12.54 -13.08
CA ALA A 125 -5.15 13.39 -13.67
C ALA A 125 -3.72 12.88 -13.34
N ASP A 126 -2.73 13.53 -13.97
CA ASP A 126 -1.33 13.39 -13.61
C ASP A 126 -1.05 13.78 -12.14
N ALA A 127 0.08 13.32 -11.61
CA ALA A 127 0.39 13.43 -10.19
C ALA A 127 0.45 14.87 -9.67
N GLU A 128 0.85 15.84 -10.49
CA GLU A 128 0.91 17.24 -10.07
C GLU A 128 -0.48 17.87 -9.99
N THR A 129 -1.29 17.69 -11.03
CA THR A 129 -2.70 18.14 -11.07
C THR A 129 -3.51 17.47 -9.95
N ARG A 130 -3.31 16.15 -9.77
CA ARG A 130 -3.92 15.37 -8.71
C ARG A 130 -3.57 15.91 -7.32
N ARG A 131 -2.31 16.24 -7.05
CA ARG A 131 -1.87 16.82 -5.79
C ARG A 131 -2.63 18.11 -5.48
N LYS A 132 -2.77 19.01 -6.45
CA LYS A 132 -3.52 20.27 -6.28
C LYS A 132 -5.00 20.01 -5.93
N LYS A 133 -5.64 19.04 -6.61
CA LYS A 133 -7.04 18.68 -6.33
C LYS A 133 -7.22 18.08 -4.93
N VAL A 134 -6.30 17.17 -4.53
CA VAL A 134 -6.33 16.57 -3.18
C VAL A 134 -6.11 17.65 -2.10
N GLU A 135 -5.15 18.56 -2.29
CA GLU A 135 -4.91 19.68 -1.35
C GLU A 135 -6.12 20.62 -1.26
N ALA A 136 -6.77 20.94 -2.39
CA ALA A 136 -7.97 21.76 -2.41
C ALA A 136 -9.12 21.08 -1.63
N PHE A 137 -9.35 19.80 -1.84
CA PHE A 137 -10.35 19.04 -1.09
C PHE A 137 -10.05 19.00 0.42
N ARG A 138 -8.79 18.77 0.79
CA ARG A 138 -8.33 18.81 2.19
C ARG A 138 -8.51 20.19 2.84
N ALA A 139 -8.47 21.25 2.07
CA ALA A 139 -8.73 22.61 2.52
C ALA A 139 -10.25 22.94 2.63
N GLY A 140 -11.13 21.96 2.39
CA GLY A 140 -12.59 22.13 2.47
C GLY A 140 -13.26 22.45 1.13
N GLY A 141 -12.55 22.30 0.00
CA GLY A 141 -13.10 22.41 -1.35
C GLY A 141 -13.95 21.20 -1.76
N GLU A 142 -14.41 21.19 -2.99
CA GLU A 142 -15.22 20.11 -3.55
C GLU A 142 -14.42 18.85 -3.82
N LEU A 143 -15.07 17.70 -3.66
CA LEU A 143 -14.50 16.39 -4.03
C LEU A 143 -14.59 16.21 -5.55
N ASP A 144 -13.46 15.98 -6.20
CA ASP A 144 -13.44 15.46 -7.57
C ASP A 144 -13.51 13.92 -7.52
N THR A 145 -14.61 13.35 -8.00
CA THR A 145 -14.87 11.90 -7.96
C THR A 145 -13.98 11.09 -8.90
N GLU A 146 -13.40 11.73 -9.92
CA GLU A 146 -12.50 11.08 -10.87
C GLU A 146 -11.01 11.31 -10.54
N CYS A 147 -10.69 12.32 -9.68
CA CYS A 147 -9.31 12.65 -9.35
C CYS A 147 -9.15 13.03 -7.87
N ASN A 148 -8.73 12.08 -7.05
CA ASN A 148 -8.69 12.18 -5.58
C ASN A 148 -7.59 11.29 -4.98
N VAL A 149 -7.66 10.97 -3.69
CA VAL A 149 -6.68 10.07 -3.02
C VAL A 149 -6.72 8.64 -3.57
N GLN A 150 -7.82 8.19 -4.17
CA GLN A 150 -7.96 6.85 -4.74
C GLN A 150 -7.57 6.79 -6.22
N PHE A 151 -7.89 7.83 -6.99
CA PHE A 151 -7.76 7.88 -8.44
C PHE A 151 -6.77 8.93 -8.91
N GLY A 152 -6.05 8.62 -9.98
CA GLY A 152 -5.01 9.43 -10.60
C GLY A 152 -3.66 8.72 -10.60
N GLU A 153 -2.68 9.34 -11.23
CA GLU A 153 -1.34 8.80 -11.44
C GLU A 153 -0.72 8.23 -10.15
N GLY A 154 -0.28 6.98 -10.20
CA GLY A 154 0.30 6.24 -9.08
C GLY A 154 -0.72 5.57 -8.16
N GLY A 155 -2.04 5.77 -8.38
CA GLY A 155 -3.12 5.17 -7.59
C GLY A 155 -3.12 5.60 -6.11
N ALA A 156 -3.87 4.90 -5.24
CA ALA A 156 -3.96 5.21 -3.82
C ALA A 156 -2.62 5.17 -3.08
N GLY A 157 -1.65 4.39 -3.59
CA GLY A 157 -0.31 4.29 -3.00
C GLY A 157 0.47 5.61 -2.95
N THR A 158 0.21 6.55 -3.87
CA THR A 158 0.88 7.85 -3.92
C THR A 158 0.60 8.73 -2.70
N PHE A 159 -0.61 8.64 -2.14
CA PHE A 159 -1.02 9.37 -0.93
C PHE A 159 -1.09 8.42 0.27
N SER A 160 0.02 7.74 0.55
CA SER A 160 0.18 6.82 1.68
C SER A 160 1.56 6.99 2.32
N ASP A 161 1.90 6.21 3.33
CA ASP A 161 3.28 6.16 3.85
C ASP A 161 4.28 5.57 2.83
N GLY A 162 3.79 5.00 1.74
CA GLY A 162 4.66 4.39 0.72
C GLY A 162 5.41 3.17 1.21
N LYS A 163 4.80 2.36 2.09
CA LYS A 163 5.40 1.10 2.56
C LYS A 163 5.60 0.12 1.42
N LEU A 164 6.81 -0.41 1.30
CA LEU A 164 7.18 -1.40 0.30
C LEU A 164 7.35 -2.81 0.89
N GLY A 165 7.15 -2.96 2.19
CA GLY A 165 7.16 -4.27 2.85
C GLY A 165 6.02 -5.15 2.35
N THR A 166 6.30 -6.45 2.13
CA THR A 166 5.31 -7.42 1.68
C THR A 166 5.57 -8.79 2.30
N GLY A 167 4.49 -9.57 2.51
CA GLY A 167 4.58 -10.95 3.00
C GLY A 167 4.86 -11.99 1.91
N ILE A 168 4.76 -11.62 0.62
CA ILE A 168 5.03 -12.57 -0.47
C ILE A 168 6.54 -12.76 -0.68
N ARG A 169 6.90 -13.92 -1.26
CA ARG A 169 8.27 -14.22 -1.69
C ARG A 169 8.28 -14.35 -3.21
N ASP A 170 8.89 -13.38 -3.88
CA ASP A 170 8.98 -13.35 -5.34
C ASP A 170 10.29 -12.65 -5.77
N MET A 171 10.97 -13.19 -6.78
CA MET A 171 12.21 -12.60 -7.29
C MET A 171 12.04 -11.20 -7.88
N ARG A 172 10.82 -10.88 -8.35
CA ARG A 172 10.49 -9.56 -8.94
C ARG A 172 10.54 -8.43 -7.93
N ILE A 173 10.39 -8.72 -6.62
CA ILE A 173 10.45 -7.71 -5.55
C ILE A 173 11.77 -6.92 -5.63
N ARG A 174 12.89 -7.61 -5.86
CA ARG A 174 14.20 -6.94 -5.96
C ARG A 174 14.26 -5.98 -7.15
N TRP A 175 13.71 -6.39 -8.28
CA TRP A 175 13.63 -5.56 -9.48
C TRP A 175 12.71 -4.34 -9.26
N ILE A 176 11.56 -4.53 -8.60
CA ILE A 176 10.63 -3.45 -8.24
C ILE A 176 11.32 -2.40 -7.36
N LEU A 177 11.99 -2.84 -6.28
CA LEU A 177 12.72 -1.92 -5.39
C LEU A 177 13.83 -1.16 -6.13
N ARG A 178 14.56 -1.86 -7.00
CA ARG A 178 15.59 -1.25 -7.85
C ARG A 178 14.97 -0.22 -8.81
N THR A 179 13.86 -0.55 -9.46
CA THR A 179 13.13 0.38 -10.33
C THR A 179 12.72 1.63 -9.56
N PHE A 180 12.14 1.50 -8.38
CA PHE A 180 11.81 2.67 -7.55
C PHE A 180 13.06 3.53 -7.23
N TYR A 181 14.17 2.89 -6.86
CA TYR A 181 15.43 3.59 -6.58
C TYR A 181 15.98 4.31 -7.81
N GLU A 182 16.04 3.66 -8.96
CA GLU A 182 16.50 4.23 -10.24
C GLU A 182 15.63 5.41 -10.70
N HIS A 183 14.38 5.47 -10.22
CA HIS A 183 13.43 6.55 -10.50
C HIS A 183 13.31 7.59 -9.38
N GLY A 184 14.22 7.59 -8.40
CA GLY A 184 14.37 8.67 -7.41
C GLY A 184 13.93 8.33 -5.99
N ALA A 185 13.58 7.09 -5.69
CA ALA A 185 13.37 6.68 -4.31
C ALA A 185 14.72 6.55 -3.56
N PRO A 186 14.74 6.70 -2.22
CA PRO A 186 15.98 6.63 -1.45
C PRO A 186 16.62 5.23 -1.52
N GLU A 187 17.94 5.18 -1.54
CA GLU A 187 18.71 3.93 -1.62
C GLU A 187 18.37 2.95 -0.49
N SER A 188 17.97 3.47 0.66
CA SER A 188 17.62 2.66 1.84
C SER A 188 16.53 1.63 1.57
N ILE A 189 15.62 1.87 0.61
CA ILE A 189 14.57 0.89 0.25
C ILE A 189 15.16 -0.43 -0.27
N LEU A 190 16.39 -0.42 -0.78
CA LEU A 190 17.05 -1.62 -1.31
C LEU A 190 17.47 -2.59 -0.20
N TYR A 191 17.60 -2.10 1.03
CA TYR A 191 18.13 -2.91 2.13
C TYR A 191 17.39 -2.78 3.46
N ASP A 192 16.52 -1.81 3.66
CA ASP A 192 15.76 -1.70 4.89
C ASP A 192 14.76 -2.85 5.04
N ALA A 193 14.66 -3.40 6.25
CA ALA A 193 13.72 -4.47 6.57
C ALA A 193 12.24 -3.99 6.50
N LYS A 194 12.02 -2.68 6.70
CA LYS A 194 10.73 -2.00 6.57
C LYS A 194 10.88 -0.81 5.61
N PRO A 195 11.07 -1.08 4.30
CA PRO A 195 11.31 -0.03 3.32
C PRO A 195 10.05 0.82 3.12
N HIS A 196 10.25 2.14 3.03
CA HIS A 196 9.19 3.10 2.69
C HIS A 196 9.77 4.26 1.89
N ILE A 197 8.92 4.96 1.14
CA ILE A 197 9.34 6.09 0.31
C ILE A 197 8.82 7.41 0.87
N GLY A 198 7.56 7.46 1.30
CA GLY A 198 6.86 8.68 1.69
C GLY A 198 6.12 9.34 0.53
N THR A 199 5.01 9.99 0.86
CA THR A 199 4.12 10.60 -0.16
C THR A 199 4.80 11.73 -0.93
N ASP A 200 5.65 12.51 -0.28
CA ASP A 200 6.42 13.62 -0.82
C ASP A 200 7.39 13.21 -1.94
N ILE A 201 7.98 12.04 -1.85
CA ILE A 201 8.92 11.49 -2.83
C ILE A 201 8.19 10.68 -3.91
N LEU A 202 7.15 9.91 -3.53
CA LEU A 202 6.43 9.03 -4.46
C LEU A 202 5.86 9.77 -5.68
N ILE A 203 5.39 10.99 -5.52
CA ILE A 203 4.90 11.84 -6.61
C ILE A 203 5.91 11.92 -7.75
N ASN A 204 7.18 12.21 -7.42
CA ASN A 204 8.24 12.33 -8.43
C ASN A 204 8.63 10.97 -9.01
N VAL A 205 8.63 9.92 -8.19
CA VAL A 205 8.98 8.56 -8.60
C VAL A 205 7.98 8.04 -9.64
N VAL A 206 6.67 8.19 -9.40
CA VAL A 206 5.65 7.72 -10.35
C VAL A 206 5.70 8.48 -11.67
N GLN A 207 5.95 9.80 -11.64
CA GLN A 207 6.16 10.60 -12.86
C GLN A 207 7.40 10.13 -13.65
N SER A 208 8.48 9.77 -12.96
CA SER A 208 9.70 9.26 -13.58
C SER A 208 9.45 7.90 -14.26
N ILE A 209 8.70 6.99 -13.62
CA ILE A 209 8.33 5.70 -14.21
C ILE A 209 7.40 5.90 -15.42
N ARG A 210 6.43 6.83 -15.37
CA ARG A 210 5.63 7.19 -16.55
C ARG A 210 6.50 7.60 -17.73
N LYS A 211 7.50 8.47 -17.50
CA LYS A 211 8.44 8.88 -18.56
C LYS A 211 9.19 7.69 -19.14
N ALA A 212 9.55 6.71 -18.33
CA ALA A 212 10.20 5.47 -18.80
C ALA A 212 9.23 4.64 -19.67
N VAL A 213 7.96 4.47 -19.27
CA VAL A 213 6.93 3.81 -20.10
C VAL A 213 6.82 4.48 -21.46
N ILE A 214 6.75 5.82 -21.50
CA ILE A 214 6.65 6.60 -22.75
C ILE A 214 7.93 6.47 -23.58
N ALA A 215 9.10 6.53 -22.97
CA ALA A 215 10.38 6.37 -23.66
C ALA A 215 10.54 5.01 -24.36
N HIS A 216 9.90 3.95 -23.82
CA HIS A 216 9.82 2.64 -24.46
C HIS A 216 8.62 2.49 -25.43
N GLY A 217 7.99 3.60 -25.83
CA GLY A 217 6.92 3.63 -26.82
C GLY A 217 5.51 3.37 -26.29
N GLY A 218 5.33 3.28 -24.99
CA GLY A 218 4.01 3.25 -24.35
C GLY A 218 3.32 4.62 -24.44
N GLU A 219 2.02 4.64 -24.17
CA GLU A 219 1.19 5.84 -24.13
C GLU A 219 0.41 5.87 -22.81
N VAL A 220 0.32 7.03 -22.15
CA VAL A 220 -0.47 7.20 -20.93
C VAL A 220 -1.50 8.30 -21.16
N ARG A 221 -2.78 7.92 -21.07
CA ARG A 221 -3.93 8.81 -21.18
C ARG A 221 -4.50 9.06 -19.81
N PHE A 222 -4.44 10.30 -19.36
CA PHE A 222 -5.11 10.77 -18.16
C PHE A 222 -6.54 11.20 -18.46
N ASN A 223 -7.36 11.36 -17.43
CA ASN A 223 -8.77 11.69 -17.52
C ASN A 223 -9.50 10.75 -18.51
N SER A 224 -9.07 9.49 -18.56
CA SER A 224 -9.52 8.48 -19.49
C SER A 224 -10.00 7.25 -18.75
N LYS A 225 -11.30 7.13 -18.58
CA LYS A 225 -11.97 6.11 -17.76
C LYS A 225 -12.44 4.94 -18.61
N LEU A 226 -12.11 3.72 -18.17
CA LEU A 226 -12.70 2.51 -18.69
C LEU A 226 -14.18 2.43 -18.29
N THR A 227 -15.10 2.45 -19.27
CA THR A 227 -16.56 2.43 -19.06
C THR A 227 -17.23 1.14 -19.54
N GLY A 228 -16.55 0.33 -20.37
CA GLY A 228 -17.14 -0.90 -20.86
C GLY A 228 -16.15 -1.85 -21.54
N LEU A 229 -16.61 -3.08 -21.75
CA LEU A 229 -15.91 -4.11 -22.51
C LEU A 229 -16.75 -4.47 -23.72
N VAL A 230 -16.12 -4.54 -24.90
CA VAL A 230 -16.73 -5.04 -26.12
C VAL A 230 -16.19 -6.43 -26.38
N THR A 231 -17.07 -7.42 -26.32
CA THR A 231 -16.70 -8.84 -26.42
C THR A 231 -17.47 -9.53 -27.53
N GLU A 232 -16.83 -10.51 -28.15
CA GLU A 232 -17.43 -11.41 -29.11
C GLU A 232 -17.04 -12.85 -28.77
N ASN A 233 -18.01 -13.75 -28.58
CA ASN A 233 -17.77 -15.14 -28.19
C ASN A 233 -16.80 -15.29 -27.00
N ASN A 234 -17.06 -14.54 -25.91
CA ASN A 234 -16.21 -14.47 -24.71
C ASN A 234 -14.76 -14.08 -24.98
N THR A 235 -14.51 -13.33 -26.05
CA THR A 235 -13.19 -12.79 -26.39
C THR A 235 -13.27 -11.27 -26.47
N LEU A 236 -12.34 -10.59 -25.81
CA LEU A 236 -12.23 -9.14 -25.84
C LEU A 236 -11.87 -8.65 -27.24
N ARG A 237 -12.57 -7.62 -27.74
CA ARG A 237 -12.33 -6.97 -29.04
C ARG A 237 -11.97 -5.49 -28.90
N ALA A 238 -12.62 -4.82 -27.97
CA ALA A 238 -12.36 -3.42 -27.67
C ALA A 238 -12.72 -3.08 -26.23
N VAL A 239 -12.29 -1.93 -25.76
CA VAL A 239 -12.74 -1.31 -24.52
C VAL A 239 -13.44 -0.01 -24.83
N ARG A 240 -14.47 0.35 -24.05
CA ARG A 240 -15.08 1.67 -24.09
C ARG A 240 -14.36 2.57 -23.13
N VAL A 241 -14.06 3.76 -23.58
CA VAL A 241 -13.30 4.77 -22.84
C VAL A 241 -14.06 6.07 -22.88
N ALA A 242 -14.33 6.65 -21.72
CA ALA A 242 -14.80 8.02 -21.61
C ALA A 242 -13.64 8.93 -21.22
N ASP A 243 -13.46 10.02 -21.96
CA ASP A 243 -12.54 11.10 -21.61
C ASP A 243 -13.31 12.43 -21.41
N GLU A 244 -12.62 13.55 -21.34
CA GLU A 244 -13.23 14.87 -21.14
C GLU A 244 -14.13 15.33 -22.27
N THR A 245 -14.03 14.71 -23.45
CA THR A 245 -14.70 15.14 -24.68
C THR A 245 -15.78 14.19 -25.12
N ASP A 246 -15.50 12.87 -25.14
CA ASP A 246 -16.38 11.87 -25.72
C ASP A 246 -16.23 10.49 -25.07
N GLU A 247 -17.15 9.60 -25.42
CA GLU A 247 -17.02 8.16 -25.19
C GLU A 247 -16.74 7.46 -26.54
N TYR A 248 -15.67 6.65 -26.59
CA TYR A 248 -15.23 5.97 -27.80
C TYR A 248 -14.80 4.52 -27.53
N GLU A 249 -14.75 3.72 -28.59
CA GLU A 249 -14.22 2.36 -28.54
C GLU A 249 -12.73 2.35 -28.95
N LEU A 250 -11.89 1.78 -28.11
CA LEU A 250 -10.48 1.54 -28.35
C LEU A 250 -10.28 0.05 -28.67
N PRO A 251 -9.85 -0.34 -29.88
CA PRO A 251 -9.54 -1.74 -30.20
C PRO A 251 -8.54 -2.33 -29.21
N CYS A 252 -8.89 -3.48 -28.65
CA CYS A 252 -8.09 -4.11 -27.60
C CYS A 252 -8.39 -5.61 -27.54
N GLU A 253 -7.37 -6.43 -27.73
CA GLU A 253 -7.47 -7.89 -27.56
C GLU A 253 -6.92 -8.36 -26.21
N ARG A 254 -6.16 -7.51 -25.52
CA ARG A 254 -5.50 -7.80 -24.23
C ARG A 254 -5.58 -6.61 -23.31
N LEU A 255 -6.36 -6.77 -22.24
CA LEU A 255 -6.59 -5.75 -21.20
C LEU A 255 -6.04 -6.22 -19.86
N VAL A 256 -5.07 -5.52 -19.31
CA VAL A 256 -4.70 -5.63 -17.89
C VAL A 256 -5.60 -4.70 -17.08
N LEU A 257 -6.48 -5.27 -16.26
CA LEU A 257 -7.47 -4.53 -15.47
C LEU A 257 -6.93 -4.27 -14.07
N ALA A 258 -6.32 -3.10 -13.86
CA ALA A 258 -5.62 -2.71 -12.63
C ALA A 258 -6.23 -1.47 -11.96
N VAL A 259 -7.56 -1.36 -11.94
CA VAL A 259 -8.34 -0.16 -11.57
C VAL A 259 -8.37 0.17 -10.07
N GLY A 260 -7.81 -0.70 -9.22
CA GLY A 260 -7.90 -0.58 -7.75
C GLY A 260 -9.28 -0.95 -7.19
N HIS A 261 -9.36 -1.05 -5.86
CA HIS A 261 -10.60 -1.52 -5.21
C HIS A 261 -11.67 -0.42 -5.01
N SER A 262 -11.34 0.84 -5.27
CA SER A 262 -12.28 1.97 -5.13
C SER A 262 -13.07 2.28 -6.40
N ALA A 263 -12.76 1.63 -7.54
CA ALA A 263 -13.45 1.81 -8.82
C ALA A 263 -14.79 1.03 -8.86
N ARG A 264 -15.72 1.41 -7.98
CA ARG A 264 -16.99 0.70 -7.74
C ARG A 264 -17.87 0.65 -8.98
N ASP A 265 -17.91 1.71 -9.75
CA ASP A 265 -18.59 1.77 -11.05
C ASP A 265 -18.03 0.76 -12.07
N THR A 266 -16.73 0.51 -12.03
CA THR A 266 -16.10 -0.53 -12.86
C THR A 266 -16.54 -1.93 -12.41
N PHE A 267 -16.62 -2.22 -11.10
CA PHE A 267 -17.14 -3.51 -10.63
C PHE A 267 -18.60 -3.73 -11.01
N GLU A 268 -19.44 -2.70 -10.88
CA GLU A 268 -20.84 -2.76 -11.34
C GLU A 268 -20.95 -2.98 -12.85
N MET A 269 -20.06 -2.37 -13.64
CA MET A 269 -19.96 -2.62 -15.09
C MET A 269 -19.55 -4.06 -15.39
N LEU A 270 -18.55 -4.59 -14.69
CA LEU A 270 -18.06 -5.96 -14.86
C LEU A 270 -19.16 -7.00 -14.52
N GLU A 271 -19.93 -6.75 -13.46
CA GLU A 271 -21.05 -7.60 -13.07
C GLU A 271 -22.12 -7.64 -14.18
N LYS A 272 -22.50 -6.47 -14.73
CA LYS A 272 -23.46 -6.36 -15.84
C LYS A 272 -22.99 -7.07 -17.11
N VAL A 273 -21.71 -7.10 -17.39
CA VAL A 273 -21.11 -7.81 -18.55
C VAL A 273 -20.97 -9.31 -18.26
N GLY A 274 -21.17 -9.75 -17.01
CA GLY A 274 -21.09 -11.15 -16.61
C GLY A 274 -19.68 -11.66 -16.37
N VAL A 275 -18.74 -10.78 -15.99
CA VAL A 275 -17.41 -11.21 -15.54
C VAL A 275 -17.53 -11.91 -14.20
N PRO A 276 -17.04 -13.15 -14.06
CA PRO A 276 -17.16 -13.90 -12.81
C PRO A 276 -16.41 -13.22 -11.67
N MET A 277 -17.12 -12.99 -10.57
CA MET A 277 -16.60 -12.38 -9.34
C MET A 277 -17.13 -13.14 -8.12
N GLU A 278 -16.42 -13.03 -7.00
CA GLU A 278 -16.85 -13.55 -5.71
C GLU A 278 -16.66 -12.50 -4.60
N ALA A 279 -17.51 -12.57 -3.58
CA ALA A 279 -17.33 -11.81 -2.35
C ALA A 279 -16.07 -12.32 -1.62
N LYS A 280 -15.30 -11.40 -1.08
CA LYS A 280 -14.03 -11.69 -0.41
C LYS A 280 -14.04 -11.14 1.00
N PRO A 281 -13.54 -11.89 2.02
CA PRO A 281 -13.30 -11.33 3.35
C PRO A 281 -12.42 -10.09 3.28
N PHE A 282 -12.79 -9.07 4.06
CA PHE A 282 -12.05 -7.82 4.18
C PHE A 282 -12.19 -7.25 5.60
N SER A 283 -11.68 -6.06 5.86
CA SER A 283 -11.77 -5.48 7.19
C SER A 283 -12.14 -4.01 7.14
N MET A 284 -12.92 -3.57 8.12
CA MET A 284 -13.34 -2.19 8.32
C MET A 284 -13.19 -1.77 9.78
N GLY A 285 -13.16 -0.47 10.02
CA GLY A 285 -13.07 0.09 11.37
C GLY A 285 -12.89 1.60 11.37
N ALA A 286 -11.94 2.07 12.15
CA ALA A 286 -11.61 3.47 12.32
C ALA A 286 -10.09 3.68 12.27
N ARG A 287 -9.66 4.91 12.03
CA ARG A 287 -8.27 5.35 12.22
C ARG A 287 -8.08 5.76 13.68
N ILE A 288 -7.02 5.28 14.32
CA ILE A 288 -6.63 5.70 15.67
C ILE A 288 -5.38 6.55 15.62
N GLU A 289 -5.38 7.69 16.32
CA GLU A 289 -4.25 8.62 16.43
C GLU A 289 -3.73 8.70 17.85
N HIS A 290 -2.40 8.76 17.95
CA HIS A 290 -1.64 8.96 19.19
C HIS A 290 -0.55 10.00 18.95
N LYS A 291 -0.01 10.62 20.01
CA LYS A 291 1.26 11.36 19.88
C LYS A 291 2.40 10.42 19.50
N GLN A 292 3.17 10.74 18.45
CA GLN A 292 4.32 9.94 18.04
C GLN A 292 5.32 9.74 19.19
N LYS A 293 5.53 10.77 20.00
CA LYS A 293 6.38 10.71 21.19
C LYS A 293 5.97 9.62 22.16
N MET A 294 4.66 9.43 22.40
CA MET A 294 4.16 8.35 23.28
C MET A 294 4.52 6.98 22.69
N ILE A 295 4.37 6.79 21.38
CA ILE A 295 4.74 5.55 20.70
C ILE A 295 6.25 5.30 20.80
N ASN A 296 7.09 6.34 20.60
CA ASN A 296 8.55 6.23 20.75
C ASN A 296 8.92 5.74 22.15
N ILE A 297 8.37 6.36 23.19
CA ILE A 297 8.62 5.98 24.59
C ILE A 297 8.12 4.55 24.87
N SER A 298 6.94 4.19 24.34
CA SER A 298 6.38 2.85 24.54
C SER A 298 7.24 1.78 23.87
N GLN A 299 7.78 2.03 22.70
CA GLN A 299 8.60 1.06 21.94
C GLN A 299 10.07 1.06 22.37
N TYR A 300 10.67 2.23 22.57
CA TYR A 300 12.11 2.36 22.80
C TYR A 300 12.49 2.58 24.29
N GLY A 301 11.52 2.99 25.12
CA GLY A 301 11.76 3.35 26.53
C GLY A 301 12.05 4.84 26.73
N GLU A 302 12.41 5.54 25.68
CA GLU A 302 12.71 6.98 25.65
C GLU A 302 12.32 7.58 24.30
N ASP A 303 12.21 8.90 24.24
CA ASP A 303 12.07 9.64 23.01
C ASP A 303 13.46 10.10 22.55
N ASN A 304 14.07 9.35 21.64
CA ASN A 304 15.44 9.54 21.18
C ASN A 304 15.48 9.87 19.70
N GLU A 305 15.85 11.10 19.36
CA GLU A 305 15.91 11.60 17.98
C GLU A 305 16.92 10.85 17.07
N SER A 306 17.85 10.08 17.66
CA SER A 306 18.77 9.24 16.89
C SER A 306 18.12 7.94 16.39
N LEU A 307 16.91 7.63 16.85
CA LEU A 307 16.13 6.47 16.42
C LEU A 307 15.06 6.91 15.40
N PRO A 308 14.69 6.03 14.47
CA PRO A 308 13.56 6.34 13.57
C PRO A 308 12.26 6.44 14.37
N ALA A 309 11.28 7.19 13.85
CA ALA A 309 9.95 7.21 14.42
C ALA A 309 9.42 5.78 14.61
N ALA A 310 9.02 5.45 15.84
CA ALA A 310 8.63 4.11 16.20
C ALA A 310 7.32 3.71 15.52
N ASP A 311 7.27 2.46 15.08
CA ASP A 311 6.08 1.83 14.52
C ASP A 311 5.58 0.67 15.39
N TYR A 312 4.37 0.23 15.14
CA TYR A 312 3.79 -0.95 15.79
C TYR A 312 2.91 -1.76 14.82
N SER A 313 2.71 -3.03 15.17
CA SER A 313 1.73 -3.90 14.55
C SER A 313 1.13 -4.77 15.63
N LEU A 314 -0.16 -4.58 15.90
CA LEU A 314 -0.88 -5.20 16.99
C LEU A 314 -2.07 -6.00 16.46
N ASN A 315 -2.42 -7.07 17.13
CA ASN A 315 -3.63 -7.84 16.87
C ASN A 315 -4.18 -8.39 18.19
N VAL A 316 -5.46 -8.68 18.21
CA VAL A 316 -6.13 -9.35 19.31
C VAL A 316 -7.19 -10.30 18.78
N HIS A 317 -7.29 -11.46 19.42
CA HIS A 317 -8.38 -12.41 19.24
C HIS A 317 -9.22 -12.39 20.51
N LEU A 318 -10.48 -12.02 20.39
CA LEU A 318 -11.41 -11.93 21.52
C LEU A 318 -12.01 -13.31 21.83
N GLN A 319 -12.61 -13.42 23.04
CA GLN A 319 -13.15 -14.70 23.52
C GLN A 319 -14.34 -15.21 22.69
N ASP A 320 -15.05 -14.31 22.04
CA ASP A 320 -16.18 -14.61 21.14
C ASP A 320 -15.76 -15.09 19.73
N GLY A 321 -14.43 -15.20 19.50
CA GLY A 321 -13.84 -15.59 18.21
C GLY A 321 -13.64 -14.44 17.23
N THR A 322 -14.05 -13.23 17.56
CA THR A 322 -13.79 -12.05 16.74
C THR A 322 -12.35 -11.57 16.86
N SER A 323 -11.90 -10.76 15.94
CA SER A 323 -10.53 -10.27 15.89
C SER A 323 -10.45 -8.82 15.47
N ALA A 324 -9.57 -8.07 16.15
CA ALA A 324 -9.19 -6.74 15.72
C ALA A 324 -7.67 -6.64 15.56
N TYR A 325 -7.22 -5.79 14.65
CA TYR A 325 -5.79 -5.59 14.41
C TYR A 325 -5.51 -4.19 13.87
N THR A 326 -4.26 -3.75 14.06
CA THR A 326 -3.78 -2.51 13.47
C THR A 326 -3.23 -2.75 12.08
N PHE A 327 -3.54 -1.86 11.15
CA PHE A 327 -3.10 -1.96 9.76
C PHE A 327 -2.60 -0.62 9.25
N CYS A 328 -1.67 -0.65 8.29
CA CYS A 328 -1.10 0.55 7.67
C CYS A 328 -0.78 1.67 8.68
N MET A 329 -0.06 1.32 9.77
CA MET A 329 0.40 2.29 10.76
C MET A 329 1.37 3.27 10.11
N CYS A 330 1.11 4.57 10.26
CA CYS A 330 1.85 5.68 9.69
C CYS A 330 2.56 6.47 10.81
N PRO A 331 3.85 6.19 11.07
CA PRO A 331 4.61 6.95 12.05
C PRO A 331 4.79 8.40 11.61
N GLY A 332 4.72 9.36 12.54
CA GLY A 332 4.85 10.77 12.23
C GLY A 332 3.97 11.20 11.06
N GLY A 333 2.74 10.69 11.02
CA GLY A 333 1.85 10.85 9.89
C GLY A 333 0.51 11.47 10.26
N GLU A 334 -0.36 11.57 9.29
CA GLU A 334 -1.68 12.16 9.42
C GLU A 334 -2.78 11.27 8.86
N VAL A 335 -3.99 11.41 9.39
CA VAL A 335 -5.20 10.83 8.82
C VAL A 335 -5.64 11.66 7.63
N ILE A 336 -5.92 11.01 6.49
CA ILE A 336 -6.26 11.67 5.23
C ILE A 336 -7.69 11.36 4.80
N ALA A 337 -8.35 12.35 4.18
CA ALA A 337 -9.65 12.17 3.54
C ALA A 337 -9.50 11.36 2.24
N ALA A 338 -10.06 10.16 2.23
CA ALA A 338 -9.90 9.19 1.15
C ALA A 338 -11.21 8.91 0.38
N ALA A 339 -12.19 9.82 0.51
CA ALA A 339 -13.44 9.76 -0.24
C ALA A 339 -13.20 9.77 -1.76
N SER A 340 -14.04 9.04 -2.51
CA SER A 340 -14.04 9.03 -3.97
C SER A 340 -15.45 9.02 -4.58
N GLU A 341 -16.47 9.02 -3.75
CA GLU A 341 -17.88 9.14 -4.15
C GLU A 341 -18.53 10.31 -3.44
N THR A 342 -19.40 11.04 -4.14
CA THR A 342 -20.15 12.17 -3.56
C THR A 342 -21.00 11.70 -2.39
N GLY A 343 -20.96 12.44 -1.27
CA GLY A 343 -21.74 12.13 -0.09
C GLY A 343 -21.25 10.92 0.70
N GLY A 344 -19.99 10.57 0.58
CA GLY A 344 -19.33 9.53 1.37
C GLY A 344 -18.09 10.05 2.08
N VAL A 345 -17.87 9.69 3.34
CA VAL A 345 -16.63 9.93 4.09
C VAL A 345 -15.87 8.64 4.24
N CYS A 346 -14.58 8.67 3.93
CA CYS A 346 -13.66 7.55 4.15
C CYS A 346 -12.32 8.10 4.61
N THR A 347 -11.70 7.43 5.57
CA THR A 347 -10.39 7.78 6.11
C THR A 347 -9.31 6.82 5.62
N ASN A 348 -8.08 7.32 5.56
CA ASN A 348 -6.86 6.52 5.40
C ASN A 348 -5.72 7.25 6.13
N GLY A 349 -4.49 6.74 6.05
CA GLY A 349 -3.32 7.39 6.64
C GLY A 349 -2.19 7.58 5.65
N MET A 350 -1.40 8.63 5.85
CA MET A 350 -0.18 8.88 5.10
C MET A 350 0.92 9.44 5.99
N SER A 351 2.16 9.34 5.51
CA SER A 351 3.33 9.99 6.11
C SER A 351 4.25 10.53 5.02
N ASN A 352 4.97 11.58 5.34
CA ASN A 352 6.12 12.02 4.56
C ASN A 352 7.32 11.08 4.78
N SER A 353 8.32 11.20 3.92
CA SER A 353 9.55 10.41 4.00
C SER A 353 10.30 10.57 5.33
N CYS A 354 10.26 11.78 5.94
CA CYS A 354 10.90 12.09 7.22
C CYS A 354 10.14 11.52 8.43
N ARG A 355 8.81 11.23 8.30
CA ARG A 355 7.97 10.75 9.41
C ARG A 355 8.06 11.61 10.67
N ASP A 356 8.08 12.93 10.49
CA ASP A 356 8.34 13.95 11.51
C ASP A 356 7.06 14.66 12.02
N GLY A 357 5.88 14.16 11.65
CA GLY A 357 4.60 14.66 12.14
C GLY A 357 4.41 14.38 13.63
N GLU A 358 3.57 15.19 14.26
CA GLU A 358 3.29 15.13 15.71
C GLU A 358 2.59 13.84 16.14
N ASN A 359 1.73 13.29 15.26
CA ASN A 359 0.94 12.10 15.54
C ASN A 359 1.49 10.87 14.82
N ALA A 360 1.28 9.71 15.44
CA ALA A 360 1.28 8.42 14.81
C ALA A 360 -0.18 8.00 14.58
N ASN A 361 -0.49 7.36 13.47
CA ASN A 361 -1.83 6.83 13.25
C ASN A 361 -1.81 5.43 12.63
N SER A 362 -2.86 4.66 12.86
CA SER A 362 -3.08 3.39 12.17
C SER A 362 -4.57 3.12 11.98
N ALA A 363 -4.92 2.35 10.98
CA ALA A 363 -6.22 1.70 10.97
C ALA A 363 -6.32 0.73 12.16
N LEU A 364 -7.46 0.72 12.82
CA LEU A 364 -7.89 -0.29 13.77
C LEU A 364 -9.11 -0.98 13.18
N LEU A 365 -8.93 -2.23 12.76
CA LEU A 365 -9.84 -2.94 11.86
C LEU A 365 -10.37 -4.22 12.49
N VAL A 366 -11.62 -4.52 12.13
CA VAL A 366 -12.33 -5.77 12.43
C VAL A 366 -12.40 -6.60 11.16
N THR A 367 -12.06 -7.87 11.24
CA THR A 367 -12.19 -8.81 10.13
C THR A 367 -13.64 -9.18 9.91
N LEU A 368 -14.09 -9.12 8.67
CA LEU A 368 -15.45 -9.39 8.24
C LEU A 368 -15.43 -10.44 7.12
N SER A 369 -16.33 -11.41 7.24
CA SER A 369 -16.54 -12.48 6.26
C SER A 369 -17.75 -12.18 5.39
N PRO A 370 -17.89 -12.79 4.20
CA PRO A 370 -19.07 -12.59 3.37
C PRO A 370 -20.42 -12.89 4.08
N GLU A 371 -20.40 -13.77 5.07
CA GLU A 371 -21.57 -14.11 5.90
C GLU A 371 -22.00 -12.95 6.83
N ASP A 372 -21.11 -11.99 7.09
CA ASP A 372 -21.41 -10.79 7.88
C ASP A 372 -22.04 -9.67 7.03
N PHE A 373 -22.03 -9.80 5.68
CA PHE A 373 -22.48 -8.71 4.80
C PHE A 373 -24.00 -8.62 4.75
N PRO A 374 -24.57 -7.39 4.81
CA PRO A 374 -26.01 -7.18 4.73
C PRO A 374 -26.58 -7.35 3.31
N TYR A 375 -25.72 -7.55 2.31
CA TYR A 375 -26.08 -7.70 0.90
C TYR A 375 -25.50 -8.99 0.34
N ASP A 376 -26.32 -9.68 -0.45
CA ASP A 376 -25.91 -10.88 -1.19
C ASP A 376 -25.09 -10.53 -2.44
N GLY A 377 -24.43 -11.54 -3.00
CA GLY A 377 -23.69 -11.47 -4.25
C GLY A 377 -22.24 -10.95 -4.10
N PRO A 378 -21.51 -10.91 -5.21
CA PRO A 378 -20.07 -10.63 -5.19
C PRO A 378 -19.75 -9.19 -4.76
N LEU A 379 -20.67 -8.25 -4.93
CA LEU A 379 -20.51 -6.83 -4.61
C LEU A 379 -21.07 -6.46 -3.23
N GLY A 380 -21.61 -7.42 -2.46
CA GLY A 380 -22.26 -7.16 -1.18
C GLY A 380 -21.39 -6.37 -0.19
N GLY A 381 -20.13 -6.73 -0.04
CA GLY A 381 -19.19 -6.01 0.80
C GLY A 381 -18.90 -4.59 0.32
N MET A 382 -18.88 -4.36 -1.00
CA MET A 382 -18.72 -3.03 -1.60
C MET A 382 -19.91 -2.10 -1.30
N TYR A 383 -21.13 -2.62 -1.38
CA TYR A 383 -22.32 -1.85 -1.03
C TYR A 383 -22.35 -1.53 0.46
N TRP A 384 -21.96 -2.46 1.32
CA TRP A 384 -21.86 -2.19 2.76
C TRP A 384 -20.84 -1.10 3.10
N GLN A 385 -19.66 -1.12 2.47
CA GLN A 385 -18.70 -0.01 2.60
C GLN A 385 -19.33 1.34 2.24
N ARG A 386 -20.05 1.39 1.11
CA ARG A 386 -20.73 2.60 0.61
C ARG A 386 -21.74 3.14 1.61
N ASP A 387 -22.52 2.27 2.24
CA ASP A 387 -23.53 2.67 3.22
C ASP A 387 -22.91 3.27 4.48
N ILE A 388 -21.84 2.67 4.99
CA ILE A 388 -21.12 3.21 6.16
C ILE A 388 -20.49 4.56 5.82
N GLU A 389 -19.91 4.73 4.64
CA GLU A 389 -19.33 5.99 4.18
C GLU A 389 -20.40 7.08 4.05
N ARG A 390 -21.60 6.74 3.56
CA ARG A 390 -22.75 7.66 3.47
C ARG A 390 -23.33 8.00 4.85
N ALA A 391 -23.41 7.03 5.75
CA ALA A 391 -23.84 7.28 7.13
C ALA A 391 -22.91 8.27 7.83
N ALA A 392 -21.60 8.11 7.64
CA ALA A 392 -20.59 9.03 8.17
C ALA A 392 -20.71 10.45 7.60
N PHE A 393 -21.01 10.59 6.30
CA PHE A 393 -21.29 11.89 5.68
C PHE A 393 -22.58 12.51 6.25
N ALA A 394 -23.66 11.73 6.35
CA ALA A 394 -24.94 12.17 6.86
C ALA A 394 -24.85 12.68 8.30
N ALA A 395 -24.01 12.07 9.13
CA ALA A 395 -23.82 12.47 10.53
C ALA A 395 -23.32 13.91 10.69
N SER A 396 -22.47 14.40 9.77
CA SER A 396 -21.93 15.76 9.79
C SER A 396 -22.56 16.71 8.74
N GLY A 397 -23.26 16.15 7.74
CA GLY A 397 -23.73 16.88 6.56
C GLY A 397 -22.60 17.45 5.68
N SER A 398 -21.38 16.92 5.83
CA SER A 398 -20.17 17.40 5.16
C SER A 398 -19.09 16.31 5.08
N TYR A 399 -17.92 16.64 4.50
CA TYR A 399 -16.75 15.76 4.50
C TYR A 399 -15.92 15.79 5.79
N ARG A 400 -16.42 16.41 6.86
CA ARG A 400 -15.83 16.30 8.20
C ARG A 400 -16.04 14.87 8.71
N ALA A 401 -14.96 14.21 9.11
CA ALA A 401 -15.05 12.82 9.55
C ALA A 401 -15.61 12.72 10.98
N PRO A 402 -16.53 11.79 11.25
CA PRO A 402 -16.92 11.43 12.60
C PRO A 402 -15.71 11.05 13.44
N ALA A 403 -15.60 11.60 14.66
CA ALA A 403 -14.48 11.31 15.56
C ALA A 403 -14.92 11.23 17.01
N GLN A 404 -14.18 10.46 17.80
CA GLN A 404 -14.43 10.25 19.22
C GLN A 404 -13.12 9.95 19.94
N LYS A 405 -12.95 10.45 21.16
CA LYS A 405 -11.81 10.03 22.00
C LYS A 405 -12.03 8.60 22.51
N VAL A 406 -10.96 7.84 22.61
CA VAL A 406 -11.00 6.42 23.04
C VAL A 406 -11.70 6.25 24.38
N GLY A 407 -11.40 7.10 25.37
CA GLY A 407 -12.05 7.04 26.69
C GLY A 407 -13.55 7.30 26.63
N ASP A 408 -14.00 8.18 25.73
CA ASP A 408 -15.42 8.47 25.54
C ASP A 408 -16.12 7.37 24.75
N PHE A 409 -15.44 6.77 23.76
CA PHE A 409 -15.93 5.62 22.99
C PHE A 409 -16.23 4.41 23.91
N ILE A 410 -15.26 4.03 24.75
CA ILE A 410 -15.44 2.93 25.72
C ILE A 410 -16.55 3.25 26.75
N ALA A 411 -16.77 4.53 27.08
CA ALA A 411 -17.77 4.97 28.02
C ALA A 411 -19.15 5.24 27.37
N HIS A 412 -19.35 4.94 26.09
CA HIS A 412 -20.59 5.19 25.33
C HIS A 412 -21.10 6.62 25.49
N ARG A 413 -20.24 7.59 25.30
CA ARG A 413 -20.62 9.00 25.39
C ARG A 413 -19.93 9.83 24.30
N LYS A 414 -20.66 10.75 23.72
CA LYS A 414 -20.15 11.71 22.76
C LYS A 414 -18.95 12.48 23.32
N SER A 415 -17.90 12.67 22.50
CA SER A 415 -16.81 13.59 22.84
C SER A 415 -17.22 15.04 22.62
N GLU A 416 -16.91 15.93 23.57
CA GLU A 416 -17.29 17.34 23.53
C GLU A 416 -16.26 18.23 22.79
N GLY A 417 -15.09 17.68 22.42
CA GLY A 417 -14.04 18.44 21.74
C GLY A 417 -12.66 17.78 21.83
N GLU A 418 -11.65 18.54 21.44
CA GLU A 418 -10.24 18.11 21.40
C GLU A 418 -9.71 17.81 22.81
N GLY A 419 -8.72 16.91 22.86
CA GLY A 419 -7.97 16.53 24.06
C GLY A 419 -6.48 16.73 23.86
N GLY A 420 -5.66 15.89 24.50
CA GLY A 420 -4.19 15.92 24.38
C GLY A 420 -3.69 15.52 22.98
N VAL A 421 -4.46 14.72 22.23
CA VAL A 421 -4.19 14.38 20.83
C VAL A 421 -5.10 15.21 19.94
N LEU A 422 -4.52 16.06 19.10
CA LEU A 422 -5.26 16.84 18.11
C LEU A 422 -5.45 15.99 16.85
N PRO A 423 -6.69 15.81 16.34
CA PRO A 423 -6.91 15.04 15.12
C PRO A 423 -6.28 15.72 13.91
N SER A 424 -5.59 14.93 13.09
CA SER A 424 -4.88 15.44 11.91
C SER A 424 -5.74 15.45 10.64
N TYR A 425 -6.92 14.82 10.67
CA TYR A 425 -7.82 14.72 9.51
C TYR A 425 -8.27 16.09 9.00
N ARG A 426 -8.11 16.31 7.73
CA ARG A 426 -8.63 17.49 7.02
C ARG A 426 -9.57 17.04 5.91
N PRO A 427 -10.76 17.62 5.83
CA PRO A 427 -11.33 18.94 6.20
C PRO A 427 -11.70 19.18 7.68
N GLY A 428 -11.29 18.34 8.60
CA GLY A 428 -11.59 18.44 10.03
C GLY A 428 -12.56 17.36 10.50
N VAL A 429 -12.72 17.24 11.80
CA VAL A 429 -13.55 16.21 12.42
C VAL A 429 -14.89 16.75 12.92
N PHE A 430 -15.84 15.84 13.06
CA PHE A 430 -17.13 16.06 13.69
C PHE A 430 -17.22 15.15 14.92
N TRP A 431 -17.22 15.75 16.10
CA TRP A 431 -17.29 15.01 17.36
C TRP A 431 -18.68 14.42 17.57
N CYS A 432 -18.78 13.11 17.71
CA CYS A 432 -20.01 12.36 17.91
C CYS A 432 -19.77 11.10 18.73
N ASP A 433 -20.80 10.29 18.96
CA ASP A 433 -20.64 8.90 19.37
C ASP A 433 -20.49 8.04 18.09
N LEU A 434 -19.38 7.29 17.98
CA LEU A 434 -19.12 6.45 16.81
C LEU A 434 -20.00 5.20 16.78
N HIS A 435 -20.67 4.83 17.88
CA HIS A 435 -21.67 3.76 17.87
C HIS A 435 -22.90 4.13 17.04
N ASP A 436 -23.17 5.42 16.84
CA ASP A 436 -24.26 5.90 15.97
C ASP A 436 -23.91 5.85 14.48
N VAL A 437 -22.62 5.68 14.13
CA VAL A 437 -22.10 5.74 12.75
C VAL A 437 -21.60 4.39 12.27
N LEU A 438 -20.86 3.67 13.13
CA LEU A 438 -20.32 2.35 12.80
C LEU A 438 -21.36 1.27 13.10
N PRO A 439 -21.47 0.23 12.24
CA PRO A 439 -22.29 -0.94 12.57
C PRO A 439 -21.89 -1.56 13.92
N GLU A 440 -22.87 -2.01 14.71
CA GLU A 440 -22.66 -2.65 16.01
C GLU A 440 -21.62 -3.78 15.95
N ARG A 441 -21.64 -4.57 14.87
CA ARG A 441 -20.65 -5.63 14.60
C ARG A 441 -19.20 -5.12 14.64
N ILE A 442 -18.97 -3.87 14.23
CA ILE A 442 -17.65 -3.24 14.20
C ILE A 442 -17.37 -2.54 15.53
N SER A 443 -18.28 -1.66 15.97
CA SER A 443 -18.06 -0.84 17.18
C SER A 443 -17.86 -1.70 18.45
N SER A 444 -18.66 -2.75 18.65
CA SER A 444 -18.52 -3.65 19.79
C SER A 444 -17.19 -4.41 19.82
N VAL A 445 -16.69 -4.84 18.67
CA VAL A 445 -15.37 -5.51 18.58
C VAL A 445 -14.24 -4.52 18.86
N LEU A 446 -14.32 -3.29 18.33
CA LEU A 446 -13.33 -2.25 18.61
C LEU A 446 -13.27 -1.88 20.10
N GLU A 447 -14.43 -1.71 20.73
CA GLU A 447 -14.56 -1.41 22.15
C GLU A 447 -13.87 -2.47 23.02
N ASN A 448 -14.15 -3.75 22.77
CA ASN A 448 -13.55 -4.85 23.49
C ASN A 448 -12.05 -5.04 23.19
N ALA A 449 -11.62 -4.68 21.99
CA ALA A 449 -10.24 -4.83 21.57
C ALA A 449 -9.30 -3.76 22.13
N LEU A 450 -9.77 -2.52 22.32
CA LEU A 450 -8.94 -1.40 22.77
C LEU A 450 -8.19 -1.66 24.08
N PRO A 451 -8.83 -2.12 25.17
CA PRO A 451 -8.12 -2.42 26.41
C PRO A 451 -7.09 -3.55 26.27
N GLU A 452 -7.40 -4.56 25.45
CA GLU A 452 -6.47 -5.67 25.20
C GLU A 452 -5.24 -5.22 24.39
N LEU A 453 -5.42 -4.29 23.45
CA LEU A 453 -4.34 -3.68 22.70
C LEU A 453 -3.50 -2.75 23.58
N GLY A 454 -4.12 -2.03 24.51
CA GLY A 454 -3.45 -1.23 25.55
C GLY A 454 -2.51 -2.05 26.43
N ARG A 455 -2.86 -3.31 26.74
CA ARG A 455 -1.96 -4.25 27.45
C ARG A 455 -0.74 -4.64 26.61
N LYS A 456 -0.85 -4.63 25.28
CA LYS A 456 0.26 -4.99 24.34
C LYS A 456 1.17 -3.80 24.04
N LEU A 457 0.62 -2.60 23.99
CA LEU A 457 1.34 -1.35 23.76
C LEU A 457 0.84 -0.31 24.75
N ASN A 458 1.65 0.00 25.74
CA ASN A 458 1.28 0.95 26.80
C ASN A 458 0.88 2.31 26.21
N GLY A 459 -0.32 2.77 26.56
CA GLY A 459 -0.90 4.01 26.06
C GLY A 459 -1.68 3.88 24.76
N PHE A 460 -1.82 2.68 24.18
CA PHE A 460 -2.63 2.51 22.96
C PHE A 460 -4.12 2.81 23.20
N ASP A 461 -4.62 2.47 24.39
CA ASP A 461 -5.97 2.75 24.86
C ASP A 461 -6.07 4.05 25.69
N ALA A 462 -5.11 4.97 25.52
CA ALA A 462 -5.12 6.24 26.26
C ALA A 462 -6.45 6.97 26.02
N PRO A 463 -7.09 7.52 27.08
CA PRO A 463 -8.39 8.16 26.95
C PRO A 463 -8.45 9.30 25.92
N ASP A 464 -7.33 9.99 25.71
CA ASP A 464 -7.18 11.11 24.75
C ASP A 464 -6.78 10.69 23.33
N ALA A 465 -6.49 9.40 23.09
CA ALA A 465 -6.31 8.91 21.73
C ALA A 465 -7.60 9.13 20.92
N VAL A 466 -7.47 9.43 19.63
CA VAL A 466 -8.61 9.83 18.79
C VAL A 466 -8.92 8.75 17.77
N LEU A 467 -10.16 8.28 17.76
CA LEU A 467 -10.74 7.47 16.69
C LEU A 467 -11.37 8.40 15.66
N THR A 468 -10.99 8.25 14.39
CA THR A 468 -11.57 8.97 13.24
C THR A 468 -12.12 7.93 12.25
N ALA A 469 -13.42 7.98 11.97
CA ALA A 469 -14.14 6.94 11.23
C ALA A 469 -14.83 7.50 9.97
N PRO A 470 -15.18 6.61 9.02
CA PRO A 470 -14.83 5.19 8.97
C PRO A 470 -13.59 4.92 8.13
N GLU A 471 -12.86 3.86 8.43
CA GLU A 471 -11.89 3.28 7.51
C GLU A 471 -12.49 2.00 6.90
N THR A 472 -12.99 2.11 5.68
CA THR A 472 -13.75 1.06 4.99
C THR A 472 -12.95 0.39 3.87
N ARG A 473 -11.86 1.02 3.40
CA ARG A 473 -11.16 0.63 2.18
C ARG A 473 -9.76 0.09 2.43
N SER A 474 -9.61 -0.78 3.44
CA SER A 474 -8.34 -1.43 3.78
C SER A 474 -7.90 -2.48 2.75
N SER A 475 -8.85 -3.10 2.05
CA SER A 475 -8.62 -4.08 0.98
C SER A 475 -9.88 -4.26 0.12
N SER A 476 -9.74 -4.92 -1.03
CA SER A 476 -10.88 -5.22 -1.90
C SER A 476 -11.86 -6.19 -1.23
N PRO A 477 -13.16 -5.87 -1.20
CA PRO A 477 -14.21 -6.81 -0.78
C PRO A 477 -14.62 -7.79 -1.90
N VAL A 478 -14.04 -7.63 -3.10
CA VAL A 478 -14.37 -8.38 -4.30
C VAL A 478 -13.15 -9.09 -4.83
N ARG A 479 -13.32 -10.30 -5.35
CA ARG A 479 -12.33 -10.97 -6.18
C ARG A 479 -12.89 -11.20 -7.58
N ILE A 480 -12.17 -10.70 -8.60
CA ILE A 480 -12.47 -10.99 -10.00
C ILE A 480 -11.77 -12.30 -10.35
N LEU A 481 -12.53 -13.32 -10.72
CA LEU A 481 -11.97 -14.66 -10.95
C LEU A 481 -11.07 -14.70 -12.20
N ARG A 482 -9.95 -15.39 -12.07
CA ARG A 482 -8.99 -15.63 -13.15
C ARG A 482 -8.33 -17.01 -12.98
N ASP A 483 -7.90 -17.58 -14.08
CA ASP A 483 -7.20 -18.86 -14.14
C ASP A 483 -5.69 -18.74 -13.76
N GLU A 484 -4.97 -19.84 -13.89
CA GLU A 484 -3.52 -19.88 -13.65
C GLU A 484 -2.72 -19.04 -14.64
N ARG A 485 -3.26 -18.78 -15.84
CA ARG A 485 -2.72 -17.88 -16.86
C ARG A 485 -3.13 -16.44 -16.64
N ARG A 486 -3.77 -16.15 -15.50
CA ARG A 486 -4.26 -14.83 -15.07
C ARG A 486 -5.34 -14.23 -15.96
N GLN A 487 -5.95 -15.01 -16.82
CA GLN A 487 -7.11 -14.61 -17.60
C GLN A 487 -8.41 -14.87 -16.85
N SER A 488 -9.37 -13.94 -17.01
CA SER A 488 -10.75 -14.21 -16.61
C SER A 488 -11.42 -15.16 -17.63
N GLN A 489 -12.70 -15.48 -17.42
CA GLN A 489 -13.50 -16.22 -18.38
C GLN A 489 -13.59 -15.49 -19.74
N ILE A 490 -13.47 -14.17 -19.76
CA ILE A 490 -13.34 -13.38 -20.99
C ILE A 490 -11.89 -13.47 -21.45
N ARG A 491 -11.65 -14.14 -22.57
CA ARG A 491 -10.31 -14.24 -23.17
C ARG A 491 -9.75 -12.85 -23.48
N GLY A 492 -8.52 -12.59 -23.06
CA GLY A 492 -7.86 -11.31 -23.23
C GLY A 492 -8.07 -10.34 -22.06
N LEU A 493 -8.88 -10.67 -21.05
CA LEU A 493 -9.03 -9.87 -19.83
C LEU A 493 -8.17 -10.45 -18.70
N TYR A 494 -7.24 -9.65 -18.17
CA TYR A 494 -6.31 -10.00 -17.10
C TYR A 494 -6.58 -9.16 -15.84
N PRO A 495 -7.44 -9.63 -14.91
CA PRO A 495 -7.67 -8.96 -13.64
C PRO A 495 -6.38 -8.88 -12.82
N CYS A 496 -6.03 -7.69 -12.34
CA CYS A 496 -4.73 -7.40 -11.78
C CYS A 496 -4.79 -6.62 -10.46
N GLY A 497 -3.90 -6.97 -9.55
CA GLY A 497 -3.58 -6.19 -8.37
C GLY A 497 -4.61 -6.28 -7.26
N GLU A 498 -4.68 -5.21 -6.45
CA GLU A 498 -5.51 -5.15 -5.26
C GLU A 498 -7.01 -5.08 -5.60
N GLY A 499 -7.38 -4.31 -6.62
CA GLY A 499 -8.77 -4.23 -7.08
C GLY A 499 -9.33 -5.59 -7.49
N ALA A 500 -8.54 -6.40 -8.18
CA ALA A 500 -8.92 -7.75 -8.55
C ALA A 500 -8.90 -8.76 -7.37
N GLY A 501 -8.47 -8.35 -6.17
CA GLY A 501 -8.47 -9.19 -4.97
C GLY A 501 -7.23 -10.08 -4.79
N TYR A 502 -6.13 -9.82 -5.50
CA TYR A 502 -4.90 -10.65 -5.50
C TYR A 502 -3.68 -10.00 -4.86
N ALA A 503 -3.80 -8.77 -4.41
CA ALA A 503 -2.73 -8.05 -3.73
C ALA A 503 -3.28 -7.22 -2.55
N GLY A 504 -2.40 -6.73 -1.69
CA GLY A 504 -2.76 -5.88 -0.56
C GLY A 504 -1.60 -4.92 -0.24
N GLY A 505 -1.25 -4.04 -1.18
CA GLY A 505 -0.22 -3.03 -1.02
C GLY A 505 0.66 -2.86 -2.26
N ILE A 506 1.53 -1.84 -2.24
CA ILE A 506 2.31 -1.35 -3.40
C ILE A 506 3.12 -2.48 -4.05
N THR A 507 3.98 -3.14 -3.29
CA THR A 507 4.90 -4.16 -3.84
C THR A 507 4.17 -5.40 -4.34
N SER A 508 3.17 -5.90 -3.60
CA SER A 508 2.41 -7.08 -4.04
C SER A 508 1.58 -6.78 -5.29
N ALA A 509 1.00 -5.58 -5.40
CA ALA A 509 0.29 -5.15 -6.60
C ALA A 509 1.24 -5.00 -7.80
N ALA A 510 2.43 -4.44 -7.60
CA ALA A 510 3.46 -4.34 -8.63
C ALA A 510 3.91 -5.73 -9.13
N VAL A 511 4.15 -6.68 -8.22
CA VAL A 511 4.47 -8.08 -8.58
C VAL A 511 3.35 -8.71 -9.41
N ASP A 512 2.11 -8.50 -9.01
CA ASP A 512 0.97 -9.05 -9.73
C ASP A 512 0.81 -8.39 -11.13
N GLY A 513 1.08 -7.08 -11.24
CA GLY A 513 1.15 -6.36 -12.50
C GLY A 513 2.19 -6.93 -13.47
N MET A 514 3.41 -7.16 -12.98
CA MET A 514 4.47 -7.80 -13.77
C MET A 514 4.06 -9.19 -14.25
N LYS A 515 3.44 -10.00 -13.38
CA LYS A 515 2.96 -11.33 -13.73
C LYS A 515 1.81 -11.32 -14.75
N CYS A 516 0.93 -10.32 -14.69
CA CYS A 516 -0.11 -10.12 -15.70
C CYS A 516 0.51 -9.71 -17.04
N ALA A 517 1.51 -8.83 -17.04
CA ALA A 517 2.25 -8.46 -18.25
C ALA A 517 2.97 -9.67 -18.88
N GLU A 518 3.61 -10.51 -18.07
CA GLU A 518 4.22 -11.77 -18.55
C GLU A 518 3.18 -12.72 -19.16
N ALA A 519 2.00 -12.84 -18.53
CA ALA A 519 0.90 -13.64 -19.06
C ALA A 519 0.38 -13.09 -20.39
N VAL A 520 0.28 -11.76 -20.53
CA VAL A 520 -0.01 -11.12 -21.83
C VAL A 520 1.04 -11.48 -22.86
N ILE A 521 2.33 -11.35 -22.55
CA ILE A 521 3.45 -11.70 -23.46
C ILE A 521 3.38 -13.18 -23.87
N GLN A 522 3.13 -14.09 -22.93
CA GLN A 522 3.02 -15.53 -23.21
C GLN A 522 1.79 -15.91 -24.05
N SER A 523 0.78 -15.04 -24.13
CA SER A 523 -0.46 -15.25 -24.92
C SER A 523 -0.36 -14.79 -26.36
N LEU A 524 0.76 -14.20 -26.75
CA LEU A 524 1.03 -13.75 -28.12
C LEU A 524 1.49 -14.90 -29.01
#